data_8b837e8d8a68fb23411a65c7321b0d0b
#
_entry.id   8b837e8d8a68fb23411a65c7321b0d0b
#
_cell.length_a   1.000
_cell.length_b   1.000
_cell.length_c   1.000
_cell.angle_alpha   90.00
_cell.angle_beta   90.00
_cell.angle_gamma   90.00
#
_symmetry.space_group_name_H-M   'P 1'
#
loop_
_entity.id
_entity.type
_entity.pdbx_description
1 polymer ?
#
loop_
_entity_poly.entity_id
_entity_poly.type
_entity_poly.pdbx_seq_one_letter_code
_entity_poly.pdbx_strand_id
1 'polypeptide(L)'
;MFCVTVALFASCTKQDVLTPSQLPERTVTYAGKNAKKASSIATDWMETIRAIVQSESKNPPQASRIYAYASIAMYEAIVPGMGGYRSLGGQIPGMSPLAKKIKTGKVDYELAVNETMHQVALQIFGVLKPQNLTLIENVYNQYKSILPAKDKKDVVEETAVFTNEVVAMVLQRVNNDNFSNTRSLVYQVPSNINNPSFWTATSATLDPLEPFWGTIKCFAMADGAACTIRSTIPFNTTPGSAFYNQAKEVATTTSNLSQSQKNIALWWADGGGTSTPPGHWIGIAGIMADKNNLGLGETAQMYAMLSVGMADAFISCWNEKYRINLLRPLSYIRQYIPGNQNWSSFIGTPPFPEYPSGHSVASGAAADILGKIFGKNVSFTDNTNIGLGFQPRNFQSFSQAADEAAMSRLYGGIHYREAIENGLKQGQEVSKTLFLKLKFK
;
A
#
# COMPACT_ATOMS: atom_id res chain seq x y z
N MET A 1 65.82 -9.34 7.21
CA MET A 1 64.68 -9.15 8.11
C MET A 1 63.71 -8.17 7.43
N PHE A 2 62.81 -8.74 6.58
CA PHE A 2 61.85 -7.94 5.81
C PHE A 2 60.55 -7.88 6.58
N CYS A 3 60.15 -6.65 6.98
CA CYS A 3 58.86 -6.38 7.61
C CYS A 3 57.81 -6.20 6.51
N VAL A 4 56.87 -7.13 6.40
CA VAL A 4 55.70 -7.02 5.50
C VAL A 4 54.56 -6.39 6.30
N THR A 5 54.26 -5.12 5.99
CA THR A 5 53.10 -4.43 6.50
C THR A 5 51.86 -4.84 5.70
N VAL A 6 50.98 -5.64 6.29
CA VAL A 6 49.66 -5.96 5.70
C VAL A 6 48.73 -4.82 5.97
N ALA A 7 48.42 -4.03 4.93
CA ALA A 7 47.36 -3.04 4.97
C ALA A 7 46.00 -3.73 4.81
N LEU A 8 45.23 -3.83 5.86
CA LEU A 8 43.82 -4.22 5.82
C LEU A 8 43.00 -3.08 5.20
N PHE A 9 42.68 -3.23 3.93
CA PHE A 9 41.64 -2.42 3.30
C PHE A 9 40.27 -2.92 3.78
N ALA A 10 39.67 -2.22 4.74
CA ALA A 10 38.26 -2.39 5.03
C ALA A 10 37.45 -1.83 3.84
N SER A 11 37.07 -2.69 2.91
CA SER A 11 36.10 -2.40 1.85
C SER A 11 34.74 -2.18 2.51
N CYS A 12 34.38 -0.93 2.76
CA CYS A 12 33.00 -0.54 3.02
C CYS A 12 32.23 -0.71 1.70
N THR A 13 31.68 -1.86 1.43
CA THR A 13 30.72 -2.04 0.33
C THR A 13 29.50 -1.19 0.66
N LYS A 14 29.32 -0.07 -0.06
CA LYS A 14 28.02 0.58 -0.15
C LYS A 14 27.03 -0.49 -0.60
N GLN A 15 26.10 -0.83 0.26
CA GLN A 15 24.93 -1.60 -0.14
C GLN A 15 24.12 -0.68 -1.03
N ASP A 16 24.30 -0.76 -2.34
CA ASP A 16 23.55 0.02 -3.31
C ASP A 16 22.07 -0.31 -3.14
N VAL A 17 21.27 0.72 -3.00
CA VAL A 17 19.80 0.59 -3.07
C VAL A 17 19.51 0.03 -4.46
N LEU A 18 19.03 -1.20 -4.53
CA LEU A 18 18.72 -1.85 -5.80
C LEU A 18 17.76 -0.96 -6.60
N THR A 19 18.08 -0.69 -7.83
CA THR A 19 17.15 -0.03 -8.76
C THR A 19 15.98 -0.98 -9.06
N PRO A 20 14.81 -0.50 -9.50
CA PRO A 20 13.67 -1.34 -9.82
C PRO A 20 13.99 -2.50 -10.76
N SER A 21 14.95 -2.33 -11.67
CA SER A 21 15.44 -3.36 -12.58
C SER A 21 16.38 -4.40 -11.94
N GLN A 22 16.89 -4.13 -10.75
CA GLN A 22 17.81 -5.01 -10.00
C GLN A 22 17.10 -5.79 -8.89
N LEU A 23 15.82 -5.49 -8.62
CA LEU A 23 15.03 -6.25 -7.66
C LEU A 23 14.68 -7.62 -8.26
N PRO A 24 14.85 -8.73 -7.49
CA PRO A 24 14.46 -10.05 -7.96
C PRO A 24 12.95 -10.10 -8.22
N GLU A 25 12.56 -10.81 -9.28
CA GLU A 25 11.14 -11.09 -9.50
C GLU A 25 10.60 -11.91 -8.31
N ARG A 26 9.44 -11.50 -7.81
CA ARG A 26 8.81 -12.21 -6.70
C ARG A 26 8.30 -13.56 -7.20
N THR A 27 8.89 -14.63 -6.71
CA THR A 27 8.38 -15.98 -6.96
C THR A 27 7.20 -16.23 -6.04
N VAL A 28 6.01 -16.42 -6.61
CA VAL A 28 4.83 -16.84 -5.85
C VAL A 28 4.91 -18.35 -5.69
N THR A 29 5.20 -18.83 -4.48
CA THR A 29 5.13 -20.24 -4.13
C THR A 29 3.78 -20.53 -3.51
N TYR A 30 2.96 -21.30 -4.22
CA TYR A 30 1.69 -21.74 -3.69
C TYR A 30 1.89 -22.96 -2.76
N ALA A 31 1.18 -22.99 -1.63
CA ALA A 31 1.25 -24.13 -0.71
C ALA A 31 0.91 -25.44 -1.43
N GLY A 32 1.67 -26.51 -1.18
CA GLY A 32 1.53 -27.81 -1.87
C GLY A 32 0.14 -28.45 -1.72
N LYS A 33 -0.19 -29.37 -2.62
CA LYS A 33 -1.52 -29.99 -2.82
C LYS A 33 -2.19 -30.62 -1.59
N ASN A 34 -1.47 -30.86 -0.48
CA ASN A 34 -1.93 -31.79 0.55
C ASN A 34 -2.53 -31.16 1.82
N ALA A 35 -2.62 -29.82 1.97
CA ALA A 35 -3.20 -29.22 3.19
C ALA A 35 -3.59 -27.74 2.96
N LYS A 36 -4.40 -27.43 1.94
CA LYS A 36 -4.88 -26.06 1.79
C LYS A 36 -6.06 -25.79 2.71
N LYS A 37 -5.84 -24.88 3.67
CA LYS A 37 -6.93 -24.28 4.44
C LYS A 37 -7.79 -23.44 3.50
N ALA A 38 -9.06 -23.30 3.78
CA ALA A 38 -9.97 -22.43 3.00
C ALA A 38 -9.46 -20.98 2.87
N SER A 39 -8.72 -20.47 3.87
CA SER A 39 -8.04 -19.15 3.82
C SER A 39 -7.01 -19.01 2.70
N SER A 40 -6.42 -20.12 2.23
CA SER A 40 -5.33 -20.07 1.23
C SER A 40 -5.77 -19.46 -0.10
N ILE A 41 -7.05 -19.58 -0.49
CA ILE A 41 -7.57 -18.94 -1.71
C ILE A 41 -7.36 -17.42 -1.62
N ALA A 42 -7.76 -16.83 -0.48
CA ALA A 42 -7.65 -15.39 -0.28
C ALA A 42 -6.19 -14.90 -0.24
N THR A 43 -5.34 -15.60 0.51
CA THR A 43 -3.92 -15.22 0.66
C THR A 43 -3.15 -15.42 -0.63
N ASP A 44 -3.33 -16.54 -1.35
CA ASP A 44 -2.63 -16.81 -2.61
C ASP A 44 -3.04 -15.81 -3.71
N TRP A 45 -4.32 -15.44 -3.80
CA TRP A 45 -4.75 -14.39 -4.71
C TRP A 45 -4.13 -13.03 -4.37
N MET A 46 -4.12 -12.64 -3.09
CA MET A 46 -3.53 -11.35 -2.71
C MET A 46 -2.01 -11.34 -2.87
N GLU A 47 -1.30 -12.45 -2.67
CA GLU A 47 0.13 -12.58 -3.00
C GLU A 47 0.37 -12.50 -4.51
N THR A 48 -0.50 -13.10 -5.32
CA THR A 48 -0.44 -12.97 -6.79
C THR A 48 -0.61 -11.50 -7.21
N ILE A 49 -1.61 -10.79 -6.65
CA ILE A 49 -1.80 -9.36 -6.90
C ILE A 49 -0.56 -8.54 -6.48
N ARG A 50 0.07 -8.88 -5.33
CA ARG A 50 1.31 -8.22 -4.86
C ARG A 50 2.48 -8.44 -5.84
N ALA A 51 2.65 -9.65 -6.34
CA ALA A 51 3.67 -9.97 -7.34
C ALA A 51 3.45 -9.19 -8.65
N ILE A 52 2.20 -9.09 -9.10
CA ILE A 52 1.85 -8.33 -10.31
C ILE A 52 2.09 -6.83 -10.11
N VAL A 53 1.69 -6.26 -8.97
CA VAL A 53 1.96 -4.85 -8.62
C VAL A 53 3.46 -4.55 -8.70
N GLN A 54 4.30 -5.44 -8.15
CA GLN A 54 5.75 -5.33 -8.21
C GLN A 54 6.26 -5.42 -9.66
N SER A 55 5.88 -6.46 -10.39
CA SER A 55 6.31 -6.71 -11.78
C SER A 55 5.88 -5.60 -12.75
N GLU A 56 4.68 -5.05 -12.57
CA GLU A 56 4.15 -3.91 -13.34
C GLU A 56 4.67 -2.55 -12.87
N SER A 57 5.51 -2.52 -11.82
CA SER A 57 6.07 -1.30 -11.23
C SER A 57 5.00 -0.26 -10.93
N LYS A 58 3.83 -0.69 -10.42
CA LYS A 58 2.75 0.23 -10.05
C LYS A 58 3.21 1.14 -8.92
N ASN A 59 2.86 2.41 -9.00
CA ASN A 59 3.18 3.36 -7.94
C ASN A 59 2.26 3.16 -6.71
N PRO A 60 2.63 3.66 -5.50
CA PRO A 60 1.88 3.41 -4.28
C PRO A 60 0.40 3.80 -4.32
N PRO A 61 -0.01 4.97 -4.86
CA PRO A 61 -1.41 5.29 -5.07
C PRO A 61 -2.14 4.25 -5.94
N GLN A 62 -1.61 3.94 -7.12
CA GLN A 62 -2.22 2.94 -8.01
C GLN A 62 -2.34 1.57 -7.36
N ALA A 63 -1.30 1.14 -6.65
CA ALA A 63 -1.29 -0.12 -5.92
C ALA A 63 -2.39 -0.17 -4.85
N SER A 64 -2.58 0.92 -4.08
CA SER A 64 -3.63 0.99 -3.06
C SER A 64 -5.03 0.79 -3.64
N ARG A 65 -5.30 1.38 -4.81
CA ARG A 65 -6.55 1.22 -5.54
C ARG A 65 -6.74 -0.22 -6.04
N ILE A 66 -5.70 -0.84 -6.58
CA ILE A 66 -5.72 -2.22 -7.06
C ILE A 66 -6.05 -3.17 -5.91
N TYR A 67 -5.36 -3.05 -4.77
CA TYR A 67 -5.63 -3.89 -3.59
C TYR A 67 -7.05 -3.69 -3.05
N ALA A 68 -7.57 -2.45 -3.06
CA ALA A 68 -8.94 -2.19 -2.61
C ALA A 68 -9.97 -2.92 -3.48
N TYR A 69 -9.88 -2.79 -4.79
CA TYR A 69 -10.86 -3.45 -5.67
C TYR A 69 -10.73 -4.97 -5.70
N ALA A 70 -9.52 -5.51 -5.64
CA ALA A 70 -9.31 -6.95 -5.55
C ALA A 70 -9.93 -7.52 -4.25
N SER A 71 -9.70 -6.87 -3.11
CA SER A 71 -10.22 -7.34 -1.83
C SER A 71 -11.73 -7.10 -1.65
N ILE A 72 -12.30 -6.02 -2.22
CA ILE A 72 -13.75 -5.82 -2.29
C ILE A 72 -14.38 -6.94 -3.12
N ALA A 73 -13.83 -7.26 -4.29
CA ALA A 73 -14.33 -8.32 -5.15
C ALA A 73 -14.33 -9.67 -4.44
N MET A 74 -13.24 -10.00 -3.76
CA MET A 74 -13.11 -11.20 -2.93
C MET A 74 -14.18 -11.26 -1.82
N TYR A 75 -14.37 -10.16 -1.10
CA TYR A 75 -15.33 -10.09 -0.01
C TYR A 75 -16.78 -10.18 -0.51
N GLU A 76 -17.14 -9.48 -1.57
CA GLU A 76 -18.48 -9.54 -2.15
C GLU A 76 -18.83 -10.92 -2.72
N ALA A 77 -17.82 -11.66 -3.20
CA ALA A 77 -18.00 -13.02 -3.70
C ALA A 77 -18.33 -14.05 -2.60
N ILE A 78 -18.03 -13.75 -1.33
CA ILE A 78 -18.27 -14.69 -0.22
C ILE A 78 -19.29 -14.19 0.79
N VAL A 79 -19.48 -12.88 0.96
CA VAL A 79 -20.28 -12.31 2.03
C VAL A 79 -21.72 -12.84 2.11
N PRO A 80 -22.43 -13.18 1.00
CA PRO A 80 -23.78 -13.73 1.12
C PRO A 80 -23.85 -15.11 1.79
N GLY A 81 -22.72 -15.85 1.81
CA GLY A 81 -22.56 -17.11 2.56
C GLY A 81 -22.18 -16.93 4.03
N MET A 82 -21.93 -15.70 4.48
CA MET A 82 -21.46 -15.39 5.82
C MET A 82 -22.62 -14.87 6.70
N GLY A 83 -23.14 -15.70 7.58
CA GLY A 83 -24.24 -15.31 8.47
C GLY A 83 -23.88 -14.10 9.33
N GLY A 84 -24.72 -13.04 9.31
CA GLY A 84 -24.53 -11.82 10.09
C GLY A 84 -23.55 -10.80 9.48
N TYR A 85 -22.96 -11.09 8.31
CA TYR A 85 -22.12 -10.14 7.60
C TYR A 85 -22.90 -9.36 6.54
N ARG A 86 -22.40 -8.20 6.14
CA ARG A 86 -23.07 -7.26 5.23
C ARG A 86 -22.22 -6.97 4.01
N SER A 87 -22.86 -6.97 2.84
CA SER A 87 -22.26 -6.49 1.60
C SER A 87 -21.88 -4.99 1.72
N LEU A 88 -20.81 -4.61 1.04
CA LEU A 88 -20.40 -3.22 0.86
C LEU A 88 -21.19 -2.52 -0.26
N GLY A 89 -21.92 -3.29 -1.07
CA GLY A 89 -22.87 -2.77 -2.05
C GLY A 89 -23.94 -1.91 -1.38
N GLY A 90 -24.11 -0.68 -1.85
CA GLY A 90 -24.97 0.34 -1.24
C GLY A 90 -24.35 1.09 -0.06
N GLN A 91 -23.22 0.64 0.48
CA GLN A 91 -22.46 1.35 1.53
C GLN A 91 -21.32 2.19 0.93
N ILE A 92 -20.61 1.66 -0.07
CA ILE A 92 -19.57 2.41 -0.80
C ILE A 92 -20.26 3.29 -1.86
N PRO A 93 -19.96 4.61 -1.90
CA PRO A 93 -20.53 5.51 -2.90
C PRO A 93 -20.29 5.03 -4.33
N GLY A 94 -21.35 4.91 -5.12
CA GLY A 94 -21.27 4.44 -6.51
C GLY A 94 -21.09 2.93 -6.70
N MET A 95 -21.27 2.14 -5.64
CA MET A 95 -21.32 0.69 -5.68
C MET A 95 -22.74 0.22 -5.32
N SER A 96 -23.52 -0.16 -6.32
CA SER A 96 -24.90 -0.62 -6.13
C SER A 96 -24.94 -1.98 -5.42
N PRO A 97 -25.99 -2.28 -4.62
CA PRO A 97 -26.19 -3.63 -4.12
C PRO A 97 -26.43 -4.62 -5.26
N LEU A 98 -26.18 -5.90 -5.02
CA LEU A 98 -26.51 -6.97 -5.97
C LEU A 98 -28.01 -6.96 -6.30
N ALA A 99 -28.34 -7.05 -7.60
CA ALA A 99 -29.70 -6.88 -8.09
C ALA A 99 -30.62 -8.05 -7.76
N LYS A 100 -30.08 -9.27 -7.69
CA LYS A 100 -30.85 -10.48 -7.48
C LYS A 100 -30.72 -11.03 -6.06
N LYS A 101 -31.82 -11.55 -5.51
CA LYS A 101 -31.77 -12.44 -4.34
C LYS A 101 -31.05 -13.73 -4.71
N ILE A 102 -29.89 -13.94 -4.11
CA ILE A 102 -29.08 -15.13 -4.30
C ILE A 102 -29.80 -16.32 -3.63
N LYS A 103 -29.89 -17.43 -4.34
CA LYS A 103 -30.30 -18.70 -3.76
C LYS A 103 -29.11 -19.30 -3.00
N THR A 104 -28.90 -18.88 -1.78
CA THR A 104 -27.69 -19.17 -0.97
C THR A 104 -27.30 -20.66 -0.91
N GLY A 105 -28.27 -21.58 -0.99
CA GLY A 105 -27.99 -23.02 -1.02
C GLY A 105 -27.52 -23.61 -2.36
N LYS A 106 -27.35 -22.72 -3.39
CA LYS A 106 -26.93 -23.15 -4.74
C LYS A 106 -25.66 -22.45 -5.24
N VAL A 107 -24.97 -21.69 -4.38
CA VAL A 107 -23.71 -21.03 -4.72
C VAL A 107 -22.56 -21.72 -3.97
N ASP A 108 -21.54 -22.12 -4.71
CA ASP A 108 -20.25 -22.52 -4.15
C ASP A 108 -19.40 -21.24 -3.99
N TYR A 109 -19.25 -20.78 -2.75
CA TYR A 109 -18.59 -19.51 -2.46
C TYR A 109 -17.08 -19.55 -2.64
N GLU A 110 -16.42 -20.71 -2.49
CA GLU A 110 -15.00 -20.86 -2.77
C GLU A 110 -14.74 -20.74 -4.29
N LEU A 111 -15.59 -21.40 -5.09
CA LEU A 111 -15.57 -21.25 -6.53
C LEU A 111 -15.88 -19.79 -6.96
N ALA A 112 -16.90 -19.17 -6.34
CA ALA A 112 -17.27 -17.78 -6.63
C ALA A 112 -16.12 -16.82 -6.37
N VAL A 113 -15.38 -16.99 -5.27
CA VAL A 113 -14.17 -16.17 -4.96
C VAL A 113 -13.13 -16.37 -6.05
N ASN A 114 -12.81 -17.61 -6.42
CA ASN A 114 -11.77 -17.89 -7.43
C ASN A 114 -12.14 -17.33 -8.80
N GLU A 115 -13.38 -17.52 -9.26
CA GLU A 115 -13.88 -17.00 -10.54
C GLU A 115 -13.94 -15.44 -10.55
N THR A 116 -14.41 -14.84 -9.44
CA THR A 116 -14.47 -13.38 -9.31
C THR A 116 -13.07 -12.76 -9.34
N MET A 117 -12.14 -13.33 -8.58
CA MET A 117 -10.76 -12.83 -8.53
C MET A 117 -10.07 -12.94 -9.88
N HIS A 118 -10.28 -14.03 -10.62
CA HIS A 118 -9.76 -14.20 -11.97
C HIS A 118 -10.24 -13.08 -12.90
N GLN A 119 -11.56 -12.88 -12.97
CA GLN A 119 -12.14 -11.88 -13.89
C GLN A 119 -11.76 -10.45 -13.50
N VAL A 120 -11.77 -10.12 -12.21
CA VAL A 120 -11.44 -8.77 -11.74
C VAL A 120 -9.94 -8.48 -11.89
N ALA A 121 -9.05 -9.43 -11.58
CA ALA A 121 -7.62 -9.26 -11.74
C ALA A 121 -7.23 -8.92 -13.18
N LEU A 122 -7.85 -9.54 -14.17
CA LEU A 122 -7.61 -9.24 -15.59
C LEU A 122 -7.98 -7.81 -16.01
N GLN A 123 -8.83 -7.11 -15.22
CA GLN A 123 -9.37 -5.81 -15.61
C GLN A 123 -8.86 -4.62 -14.78
N ILE A 124 -8.52 -4.83 -13.50
CA ILE A 124 -8.11 -3.72 -12.61
C ILE A 124 -6.70 -3.19 -12.89
N PHE A 125 -5.86 -3.96 -13.56
CA PHE A 125 -4.50 -3.56 -13.93
C PHE A 125 -4.40 -2.81 -15.26
N GLY A 126 -5.38 -2.96 -16.14
CA GLY A 126 -5.31 -2.54 -17.54
C GLY A 126 -4.50 -3.55 -18.37
N VAL A 127 -3.59 -3.06 -19.23
CA VAL A 127 -2.71 -3.93 -20.02
C VAL A 127 -1.65 -4.56 -19.12
N LEU A 128 -1.55 -5.88 -19.17
CA LEU A 128 -0.61 -6.69 -18.38
C LEU A 128 0.52 -7.25 -19.26
N LYS A 129 1.70 -7.40 -18.66
CA LYS A 129 2.79 -8.18 -19.25
C LYS A 129 2.39 -9.66 -19.36
N PRO A 130 2.85 -10.41 -20.40
CA PRO A 130 2.50 -11.83 -20.58
C PRO A 130 2.74 -12.71 -19.35
N GLN A 131 3.88 -12.54 -18.66
CA GLN A 131 4.20 -13.29 -17.44
C GLN A 131 3.18 -13.05 -16.32
N ASN A 132 2.59 -11.87 -16.23
CA ASN A 132 1.59 -11.53 -15.22
C ASN A 132 0.23 -12.15 -15.53
N LEU A 133 -0.14 -12.28 -16.81
CA LEU A 133 -1.28 -13.10 -17.23
C LEU A 133 -1.08 -14.56 -16.80
N THR A 134 0.11 -15.11 -16.99
CA THR A 134 0.45 -16.47 -16.54
C THR A 134 0.32 -16.63 -15.02
N LEU A 135 0.68 -15.63 -14.21
CA LEU A 135 0.48 -15.69 -12.75
C LEU A 135 -1.01 -15.77 -12.39
N ILE A 136 -1.86 -14.98 -13.05
CA ILE A 136 -3.32 -15.02 -12.84
C ILE A 136 -3.88 -16.39 -13.20
N GLU A 137 -3.52 -16.92 -14.38
CA GLU A 137 -3.98 -18.23 -14.84
C GLU A 137 -3.51 -19.38 -13.92
N ASN A 138 -2.29 -19.30 -13.41
CA ASN A 138 -1.73 -20.31 -12.51
C ASN A 138 -2.53 -20.41 -11.20
N VAL A 139 -2.79 -19.31 -10.52
CA VAL A 139 -3.56 -19.33 -9.26
C VAL A 139 -5.01 -19.73 -9.51
N TYR A 140 -5.62 -19.23 -10.59
CA TYR A 140 -6.98 -19.59 -10.98
C TYR A 140 -7.12 -21.10 -11.23
N ASN A 141 -6.29 -21.66 -12.11
CA ASN A 141 -6.35 -23.08 -12.49
C ASN A 141 -5.99 -24.01 -11.33
N GLN A 142 -5.07 -23.59 -10.44
CA GLN A 142 -4.75 -24.31 -9.24
C GLN A 142 -6.01 -24.55 -8.38
N TYR A 143 -6.79 -23.49 -8.08
CA TYR A 143 -7.99 -23.61 -7.28
C TYR A 143 -9.14 -24.27 -8.05
N LYS A 144 -9.34 -23.94 -9.32
CA LYS A 144 -10.32 -24.61 -10.17
C LYS A 144 -10.13 -26.13 -10.22
N SER A 145 -8.89 -26.62 -10.12
CA SER A 145 -8.59 -28.05 -10.16
C SER A 145 -8.98 -28.82 -8.90
N ILE A 146 -9.08 -28.15 -7.74
CA ILE A 146 -9.28 -28.78 -6.42
C ILE A 146 -10.64 -28.49 -5.79
N LEU A 147 -11.37 -27.47 -6.26
CA LEU A 147 -12.68 -27.10 -5.72
C LEU A 147 -13.75 -28.11 -6.15
N PRO A 148 -14.65 -28.53 -5.22
CA PRO A 148 -15.48 -29.72 -5.39
C PRO A 148 -16.76 -29.53 -6.21
N ALA A 149 -17.11 -28.33 -6.66
CA ALA A 149 -18.36 -28.06 -7.38
C ALA A 149 -18.51 -28.73 -8.76
N LYS A 150 -17.48 -29.49 -9.18
CA LYS A 150 -17.37 -30.11 -10.52
C LYS A 150 -18.54 -30.98 -10.94
N ASP A 151 -19.23 -31.61 -9.95
CA ASP A 151 -20.20 -32.67 -10.22
C ASP A 151 -21.67 -32.23 -10.13
N LYS A 152 -21.92 -30.93 -9.80
CA LYS A 152 -23.27 -30.36 -9.66
C LYS A 152 -23.50 -29.25 -10.65
N LYS A 153 -23.98 -29.57 -11.83
CA LYS A 153 -24.20 -28.63 -12.93
C LYS A 153 -24.99 -27.39 -12.51
N ASP A 154 -26.04 -27.53 -11.75
CA ASP A 154 -26.90 -26.45 -11.27
C ASP A 154 -26.16 -25.51 -10.28
N VAL A 155 -25.24 -26.03 -9.45
CA VAL A 155 -24.39 -25.22 -8.55
C VAL A 155 -23.37 -24.43 -9.34
N VAL A 156 -22.74 -25.03 -10.35
CA VAL A 156 -21.77 -24.35 -11.21
C VAL A 156 -22.45 -23.22 -12.01
N GLU A 157 -23.62 -23.47 -12.58
CA GLU A 157 -24.39 -22.47 -13.33
C GLU A 157 -24.84 -21.30 -12.43
N GLU A 158 -25.41 -21.56 -11.25
CA GLU A 158 -25.85 -20.51 -10.32
C GLU A 158 -24.64 -19.71 -9.77
N THR A 159 -23.50 -20.39 -9.48
CA THR A 159 -22.26 -19.75 -9.08
C THR A 159 -21.73 -18.81 -10.15
N ALA A 160 -21.74 -19.22 -11.42
CA ALA A 160 -21.32 -18.39 -12.53
C ALA A 160 -22.21 -17.15 -12.70
N VAL A 161 -23.55 -17.30 -12.59
CA VAL A 161 -24.48 -16.15 -12.63
C VAL A 161 -24.18 -15.17 -11.48
N PHE A 162 -23.99 -15.68 -10.26
CA PHE A 162 -23.66 -14.88 -9.10
C PHE A 162 -22.32 -14.14 -9.28
N THR A 163 -21.27 -14.85 -9.70
CA THR A 163 -19.95 -14.29 -9.97
C THR A 163 -20.02 -13.13 -10.95
N ASN A 164 -20.75 -13.29 -12.07
CA ASN A 164 -20.87 -12.23 -13.09
C ASN A 164 -21.56 -10.98 -12.50
N GLU A 165 -22.53 -11.13 -11.61
CA GLU A 165 -23.15 -9.98 -10.94
C GLU A 165 -22.18 -9.25 -10.00
N VAL A 166 -21.37 -10.00 -9.21
CA VAL A 166 -20.33 -9.41 -8.35
C VAL A 166 -19.28 -8.67 -9.18
N VAL A 167 -18.78 -9.30 -10.24
CA VAL A 167 -17.80 -8.69 -11.16
C VAL A 167 -18.36 -7.40 -11.77
N ALA A 168 -19.59 -7.44 -12.28
CA ALA A 168 -20.23 -6.27 -12.89
C ALA A 168 -20.37 -5.11 -11.86
N MET A 169 -20.78 -5.41 -10.64
CA MET A 169 -20.92 -4.44 -9.54
C MET A 169 -19.59 -3.76 -9.21
N VAL A 170 -18.52 -4.55 -9.06
CA VAL A 170 -17.18 -4.04 -8.74
C VAL A 170 -16.62 -3.21 -9.90
N LEU A 171 -16.72 -3.71 -11.12
CA LEU A 171 -16.20 -3.01 -12.31
C LEU A 171 -16.97 -1.74 -12.62
N GLN A 172 -18.27 -1.69 -12.34
CA GLN A 172 -19.04 -0.45 -12.41
C GLN A 172 -18.42 0.62 -11.50
N ARG A 173 -18.03 0.26 -10.27
CA ARG A 173 -17.37 1.19 -9.35
C ARG A 173 -15.96 1.56 -9.81
N VAL A 174 -15.17 0.59 -10.32
CA VAL A 174 -13.84 0.80 -10.90
C VAL A 174 -13.88 1.84 -12.01
N ASN A 175 -14.85 1.73 -12.92
CA ASN A 175 -14.97 2.60 -14.09
C ASN A 175 -15.48 4.01 -13.75
N ASN A 176 -16.12 4.17 -12.58
CA ASN A 176 -16.76 5.42 -12.18
C ASN A 176 -16.07 6.12 -10.99
N ASP A 177 -14.86 5.70 -10.59
CA ASP A 177 -14.15 6.25 -9.44
C ASP A 177 -13.33 7.52 -9.73
N ASN A 178 -13.38 8.03 -10.93
CA ASN A 178 -12.63 9.18 -11.46
C ASN A 178 -11.17 8.89 -11.87
N PHE A 179 -10.66 7.66 -11.71
CA PHE A 179 -9.27 7.34 -12.07
C PHE A 179 -8.97 7.63 -13.55
N SER A 180 -9.83 7.19 -14.46
CA SER A 180 -9.65 7.40 -15.90
C SER A 180 -9.56 8.89 -16.27
N ASN A 181 -10.37 9.75 -15.63
CA ASN A 181 -10.36 11.19 -15.89
C ASN A 181 -9.04 11.84 -15.45
N THR A 182 -8.42 11.34 -14.36
CA THR A 182 -7.14 11.89 -13.89
C THR A 182 -6.00 11.68 -14.88
N ARG A 183 -6.11 10.72 -15.80
CA ARG A 183 -5.05 10.38 -16.78
C ARG A 183 -4.87 11.41 -17.89
N SER A 184 -5.90 12.20 -18.18
CA SER A 184 -5.87 13.25 -19.20
C SER A 184 -5.53 14.63 -18.66
N LEU A 185 -5.42 14.81 -17.34
CA LEU A 185 -5.18 16.10 -16.71
C LEU A 185 -3.68 16.43 -16.71
N VAL A 186 -3.35 17.69 -16.98
CA VAL A 186 -1.98 18.20 -16.94
C VAL A 186 -1.78 19.03 -15.66
N TYR A 187 -0.82 18.62 -14.84
CA TYR A 187 -0.47 19.35 -13.63
C TYR A 187 0.56 20.43 -13.92
N GLN A 188 0.23 21.67 -13.55
CA GLN A 188 1.15 22.78 -13.60
C GLN A 188 1.85 22.89 -12.23
N VAL A 189 3.15 22.59 -12.19
CA VAL A 189 3.94 22.73 -10.96
C VAL A 189 3.97 24.22 -10.56
N PRO A 190 3.50 24.57 -9.34
CA PRO A 190 3.54 25.96 -8.90
C PRO A 190 4.98 26.50 -8.85
N SER A 191 5.14 27.77 -9.24
CA SER A 191 6.46 28.40 -9.24
C SER A 191 6.94 28.68 -7.81
N ASN A 192 8.15 28.21 -7.47
CA ASN A 192 8.80 28.49 -6.20
C ASN A 192 9.45 29.88 -6.15
N ILE A 193 9.55 30.60 -7.28
CA ILE A 193 10.07 31.99 -7.35
C ILE A 193 9.17 32.90 -6.49
N ASN A 194 7.86 32.71 -6.58
CA ASN A 194 6.88 33.51 -5.82
C ASN A 194 6.60 32.96 -4.42
N ASN A 195 6.88 31.70 -4.18
CA ASN A 195 6.73 31.07 -2.87
C ASN A 195 7.80 29.98 -2.66
N PRO A 196 8.85 30.25 -1.90
CA PRO A 196 9.97 29.35 -1.71
C PRO A 196 9.61 28.06 -0.94
N SER A 197 8.41 27.99 -0.35
CA SER A 197 7.94 26.77 0.28
C SER A 197 7.46 25.71 -0.71
N PHE A 198 7.24 26.08 -1.98
CA PHE A 198 6.66 25.17 -2.95
C PHE A 198 7.68 24.15 -3.45
N TRP A 199 7.20 22.93 -3.57
CA TRP A 199 7.94 21.81 -4.11
C TRP A 199 8.39 22.08 -5.55
N THR A 200 9.63 21.74 -5.80
CA THR A 200 10.20 21.70 -7.13
C THR A 200 10.65 20.29 -7.46
N ALA A 201 10.56 19.91 -8.72
CA ALA A 201 11.05 18.60 -9.17
C ALA A 201 12.54 18.44 -8.78
N THR A 202 12.85 17.35 -8.13
CA THR A 202 14.23 17.01 -7.70
C THR A 202 15.05 16.36 -8.82
N SER A 203 14.41 16.08 -9.95
CA SER A 203 15.01 15.60 -11.19
C SER A 203 14.22 16.15 -12.37
N ALA A 204 14.89 16.59 -13.42
CA ALA A 204 14.27 17.08 -14.65
C ALA A 204 13.56 15.98 -15.47
N THR A 205 13.83 14.71 -15.16
CA THR A 205 13.30 13.55 -15.90
C THR A 205 12.10 12.89 -15.24
N LEU A 206 11.65 13.40 -14.09
CA LEU A 206 10.54 12.79 -13.33
C LEU A 206 9.36 13.75 -13.26
N ASP A 207 8.25 13.32 -13.86
CA ASP A 207 6.97 14.01 -13.76
C ASP A 207 6.39 13.92 -12.34
N PRO A 208 5.58 14.92 -11.92
CA PRO A 208 4.83 14.87 -10.68
C PRO A 208 3.95 13.61 -10.58
N LEU A 209 4.20 12.80 -9.54
CA LEU A 209 3.50 11.51 -9.41
C LEU A 209 2.05 11.70 -8.92
N GLU A 210 1.10 11.31 -9.76
CA GLU A 210 -0.33 11.23 -9.43
C GLU A 210 -0.93 12.53 -8.84
N PRO A 211 -0.71 13.71 -9.44
CA PRO A 211 -1.10 15.00 -8.84
C PRO A 211 -2.60 15.15 -8.59
N PHE A 212 -3.42 14.39 -9.30
CA PHE A 212 -4.89 14.43 -9.17
C PHE A 212 -5.46 13.25 -8.36
N TRP A 213 -4.61 12.46 -7.69
CA TRP A 213 -5.06 11.29 -6.92
C TRP A 213 -6.07 11.64 -5.82
N GLY A 214 -5.96 12.83 -5.21
CA GLY A 214 -6.89 13.33 -4.22
C GLY A 214 -8.32 13.56 -4.73
N THR A 215 -8.55 13.50 -6.05
CA THR A 215 -9.87 13.65 -6.68
C THR A 215 -10.56 12.32 -6.97
N ILE A 216 -9.90 11.19 -6.72
CA ILE A 216 -10.52 9.86 -6.84
C ILE A 216 -11.61 9.72 -5.78
N LYS A 217 -12.73 9.12 -6.16
CA LYS A 217 -13.86 8.93 -5.24
C LYS A 217 -13.46 8.00 -4.10
N CYS A 218 -13.61 8.46 -2.89
CA CYS A 218 -13.32 7.70 -1.67
C CYS A 218 -14.27 6.50 -1.50
N PHE A 219 -13.85 5.55 -0.68
CA PHE A 219 -14.64 4.36 -0.34
C PHE A 219 -15.50 4.59 0.91
N ALA A 220 -14.90 5.14 1.98
CA ALA A 220 -15.57 5.41 3.25
C ALA A 220 -15.59 6.91 3.61
N MET A 221 -14.59 7.67 3.20
CA MET A 221 -14.52 9.10 3.43
C MET A 221 -15.51 9.85 2.52
N ALA A 222 -15.88 11.08 2.92
CA ALA A 222 -16.71 11.96 2.10
C ALA A 222 -15.93 12.45 0.86
N ASP A 223 -14.68 12.85 1.07
CA ASP A 223 -13.73 13.31 0.05
C ASP A 223 -12.28 13.19 0.55
N GLY A 224 -11.31 13.56 -0.28
CA GLY A 224 -9.89 13.49 0.08
C GLY A 224 -9.46 14.43 1.22
N ALA A 225 -10.26 15.43 1.56
CA ALA A 225 -9.94 16.38 2.63
C ALA A 225 -10.49 15.98 4.01
N ALA A 226 -11.40 14.99 4.06
CA ALA A 226 -12.19 14.65 5.24
C ALA A 226 -11.36 14.25 6.49
N CYS A 227 -10.17 13.67 6.29
CA CYS A 227 -9.30 13.19 7.40
C CYS A 227 -7.97 13.95 7.48
N THR A 228 -7.87 15.11 6.85
CA THR A 228 -6.63 15.90 6.79
C THR A 228 -6.17 16.36 8.17
N ILE A 229 -4.92 16.11 8.51
CA ILE A 229 -4.22 16.74 9.64
C ILE A 229 -3.35 17.87 9.09
N ARG A 230 -3.65 19.10 9.48
CA ARG A 230 -2.93 20.28 8.99
C ARG A 230 -1.57 20.42 9.66
N SER A 231 -0.56 20.86 8.89
CA SER A 231 0.72 21.29 9.43
C SER A 231 0.53 22.52 10.34
N THR A 232 1.23 22.51 11.47
CA THR A 232 1.26 23.60 12.45
C THR A 232 2.56 24.39 12.42
N ILE A 233 3.57 23.89 11.71
CA ILE A 233 4.90 24.52 11.59
C ILE A 233 5.00 25.25 10.24
N PRO A 234 4.87 26.60 10.21
CA PRO A 234 4.95 27.34 8.97
C PRO A 234 6.36 27.27 8.38
N PHE A 235 6.43 27.23 7.04
CA PHE A 235 7.71 27.26 6.32
C PHE A 235 8.50 28.52 6.73
N ASN A 236 9.78 28.31 7.09
CA ASN A 236 10.66 29.39 7.50
C ASN A 236 12.12 28.97 7.24
N THR A 237 12.93 29.87 6.71
CA THR A 237 14.35 29.64 6.40
C THR A 237 15.31 30.26 7.42
N THR A 238 14.80 31.03 8.41
CA THR A 238 15.60 31.64 9.46
C THR A 238 16.24 30.57 10.35
N PRO A 239 17.56 30.59 10.55
CA PRO A 239 18.24 29.70 11.47
C PRO A 239 17.63 29.75 12.88
N GLY A 240 17.35 28.53 13.46
CA GLY A 240 16.73 28.42 14.75
C GLY A 240 15.20 28.41 14.75
N SER A 241 14.54 28.74 13.63
CA SER A 241 13.07 28.56 13.52
C SER A 241 12.67 27.09 13.61
N ALA A 242 11.42 26.83 13.97
CA ALA A 242 10.90 25.46 14.09
C ALA A 242 11.06 24.66 12.78
N PHE A 243 10.77 25.29 11.63
CA PHE A 243 10.92 24.62 10.34
C PHE A 243 12.40 24.35 10.00
N TYR A 244 13.29 25.34 10.20
CA TYR A 244 14.72 25.16 10.00
C TYR A 244 15.28 24.01 10.86
N ASN A 245 14.84 23.93 12.13
CA ASN A 245 15.29 22.88 13.05
C ASN A 245 14.85 21.48 12.60
N GLN A 246 13.64 21.31 12.05
CA GLN A 246 13.23 20.04 11.44
C GLN A 246 14.13 19.65 10.26
N ALA A 247 14.44 20.60 9.37
CA ALA A 247 15.31 20.34 8.23
C ALA A 247 16.74 20.00 8.68
N LYS A 248 17.25 20.70 9.72
CA LYS A 248 18.54 20.40 10.33
C LYS A 248 18.55 19.01 10.99
N GLU A 249 17.46 18.60 11.63
CA GLU A 249 17.30 17.25 12.19
C GLU A 249 17.45 16.20 11.07
N VAL A 250 16.76 16.36 9.93
CA VAL A 250 16.90 15.45 8.78
C VAL A 250 18.35 15.37 8.32
N ALA A 251 18.99 16.51 8.10
CA ALA A 251 20.38 16.58 7.63
C ALA A 251 21.33 15.87 8.60
N THR A 252 21.23 16.17 9.90
CA THR A 252 22.10 15.61 10.93
C THR A 252 21.89 14.11 11.11
N THR A 253 20.63 13.66 11.15
CA THR A 253 20.28 12.24 11.29
C THR A 253 20.81 11.44 10.10
N THR A 254 20.57 11.91 8.88
CA THR A 254 21.00 11.20 7.66
C THR A 254 22.52 11.12 7.53
N SER A 255 23.25 12.13 8.02
CA SER A 255 24.72 12.11 8.00
C SER A 255 25.34 11.17 9.05
N ASN A 256 24.58 10.75 10.07
CA ASN A 256 25.05 9.98 11.20
C ASN A 256 24.28 8.68 11.43
N LEU A 257 23.74 8.07 10.38
CA LEU A 257 22.93 6.83 10.49
C LEU A 257 23.76 5.68 11.04
N SER A 258 23.27 5.06 12.12
CA SER A 258 23.73 3.74 12.57
C SER A 258 23.35 2.67 11.52
N GLN A 259 23.99 1.50 11.57
CA GLN A 259 23.65 0.39 10.67
C GLN A 259 22.18 -0.06 10.86
N SER A 260 21.67 -0.05 12.09
CA SER A 260 20.26 -0.37 12.36
C SER A 260 19.32 0.62 11.68
N GLN A 261 19.57 1.93 11.74
CA GLN A 261 18.77 2.95 11.07
C GLN A 261 18.82 2.83 9.54
N LYS A 262 20.00 2.50 8.98
CA LYS A 262 20.13 2.20 7.53
C LYS A 262 19.25 1.00 7.15
N ASN A 263 19.31 -0.08 7.90
CA ASN A 263 18.51 -1.28 7.66
C ASN A 263 17.00 -0.98 7.76
N ILE A 264 16.57 -0.16 8.73
CA ILE A 264 15.17 0.29 8.84
C ILE A 264 14.76 1.11 7.61
N ALA A 265 15.58 2.08 7.18
CA ALA A 265 15.29 2.90 6.01
C ALA A 265 15.15 2.08 4.72
N LEU A 266 15.98 1.06 4.55
CA LEU A 266 15.95 0.16 3.39
C LEU A 266 14.79 -0.84 3.46
N TRP A 267 14.51 -1.41 4.64
CA TRP A 267 13.39 -2.35 4.83
C TRP A 267 12.05 -1.75 4.44
N TRP A 268 11.80 -0.50 4.89
CA TRP A 268 10.59 0.24 4.59
C TRP A 268 10.73 1.16 3.36
N ALA A 269 11.72 0.94 2.50
CA ALA A 269 11.86 1.78 1.30
C ALA A 269 10.62 1.67 0.41
N ASP A 270 10.12 0.48 0.18
CA ASP A 270 8.90 0.16 -0.55
C ASP A 270 8.70 1.00 -1.82
N GLY A 271 9.81 1.25 -2.53
CA GLY A 271 9.87 2.08 -3.72
C GLY A 271 9.35 1.38 -4.98
N GLY A 272 9.64 1.97 -6.14
CA GLY A 272 9.32 1.37 -7.43
C GLY A 272 9.97 -0.02 -7.59
N GLY A 273 9.21 -0.97 -8.12
CA GLY A 273 9.66 -2.37 -8.25
C GLY A 273 9.49 -3.23 -6.98
N THR A 274 8.82 -2.71 -5.95
CA THR A 274 8.35 -3.51 -4.80
C THR A 274 6.82 -3.65 -4.84
N SER A 275 6.25 -4.35 -3.87
CA SER A 275 4.79 -4.40 -3.69
C SER A 275 4.21 -3.09 -3.17
N THR A 276 5.04 -2.07 -2.93
CA THR A 276 4.71 -0.74 -2.39
C THR A 276 4.26 -0.76 -0.92
N PRO A 277 4.18 0.38 -0.21
CA PRO A 277 3.74 0.41 1.19
C PRO A 277 2.38 -0.27 1.43
N PRO A 278 1.34 -0.07 0.60
CA PRO A 278 0.11 -0.85 0.75
C PRO A 278 0.34 -2.35 0.66
N GLY A 279 1.11 -2.82 -0.33
CA GLY A 279 1.38 -4.24 -0.52
C GLY A 279 2.23 -4.85 0.60
N HIS A 280 3.07 -4.08 1.26
CA HIS A 280 3.78 -4.50 2.46
C HIS A 280 2.78 -4.86 3.57
N TRP A 281 1.82 -3.97 3.86
CA TRP A 281 0.77 -4.22 4.85
C TRP A 281 -0.21 -5.34 4.45
N ILE A 282 -0.47 -5.54 3.15
CA ILE A 282 -1.20 -6.72 2.64
C ILE A 282 -0.45 -8.01 2.96
N GLY A 283 0.87 -8.03 2.82
CA GLY A 283 1.69 -9.19 3.20
C GLY A 283 1.65 -9.46 4.71
N ILE A 284 1.78 -8.42 5.54
CA ILE A 284 1.62 -8.55 7.00
C ILE A 284 0.25 -9.12 7.35
N ALA A 285 -0.82 -8.66 6.69
CA ALA A 285 -2.17 -9.20 6.89
C ALA A 285 -2.26 -10.69 6.52
N GLY A 286 -1.62 -11.14 5.44
CA GLY A 286 -1.52 -12.57 5.10
C GLY A 286 -0.84 -13.40 6.18
N ILE A 287 0.29 -12.90 6.71
CA ILE A 287 0.99 -13.54 7.85
C ILE A 287 0.04 -13.67 9.07
N MET A 288 -0.76 -12.65 9.32
CA MET A 288 -1.72 -12.65 10.43
C MET A 288 -2.91 -13.58 10.21
N ALA A 289 -3.40 -13.69 8.97
CA ALA A 289 -4.44 -14.65 8.62
C ALA A 289 -3.98 -16.09 8.88
N ASP A 290 -2.78 -16.42 8.44
CA ASP A 290 -2.19 -17.75 8.65
C ASP A 290 -1.92 -18.03 10.12
N LYS A 291 -1.32 -17.08 10.84
CA LYS A 291 -1.02 -17.21 12.29
C LYS A 291 -2.28 -17.46 13.12
N ASN A 292 -3.41 -16.84 12.76
CA ASN A 292 -4.68 -16.94 13.47
C ASN A 292 -5.62 -18.00 12.89
N ASN A 293 -5.21 -18.74 11.87
CA ASN A 293 -6.02 -19.75 11.18
C ASN A 293 -7.40 -19.22 10.73
N LEU A 294 -7.45 -18.01 10.18
CA LEU A 294 -8.70 -17.41 9.71
C LEU A 294 -9.33 -18.27 8.60
N GLY A 295 -10.66 -18.32 8.56
CA GLY A 295 -11.40 -18.86 7.43
C GLY A 295 -11.39 -17.94 6.22
N LEU A 296 -11.85 -18.43 5.05
CA LEU A 296 -11.88 -17.65 3.80
C LEU A 296 -12.66 -16.34 3.98
N GLY A 297 -13.83 -16.37 4.58
CA GLY A 297 -14.67 -15.18 4.77
C GLY A 297 -14.05 -14.14 5.69
N GLU A 298 -13.45 -14.56 6.80
CA GLU A 298 -12.76 -13.68 7.74
C GLU A 298 -11.50 -13.05 7.11
N THR A 299 -10.76 -13.83 6.31
CA THR A 299 -9.60 -13.37 5.56
C THR A 299 -10.00 -12.35 4.49
N ALA A 300 -11.07 -12.63 3.75
CA ALA A 300 -11.61 -11.69 2.76
C ALA A 300 -12.08 -10.38 3.41
N GLN A 301 -12.78 -10.45 4.55
CA GLN A 301 -13.19 -9.28 5.32
C GLN A 301 -11.98 -8.45 5.79
N MET A 302 -10.97 -9.11 6.36
CA MET A 302 -9.75 -8.45 6.82
C MET A 302 -9.06 -7.70 5.68
N TYR A 303 -8.88 -8.35 4.53
CA TYR A 303 -8.29 -7.69 3.36
C TYR A 303 -9.14 -6.54 2.84
N ALA A 304 -10.47 -6.67 2.81
CA ALA A 304 -11.36 -5.59 2.38
C ALA A 304 -11.27 -4.37 3.31
N MET A 305 -11.32 -4.59 4.62
CA MET A 305 -11.15 -3.51 5.61
C MET A 305 -9.80 -2.80 5.45
N LEU A 306 -8.71 -3.57 5.39
CA LEU A 306 -7.36 -3.05 5.30
C LEU A 306 -7.12 -2.27 4.00
N SER A 307 -7.48 -2.88 2.87
CA SER A 307 -7.20 -2.29 1.55
C SER A 307 -8.05 -1.06 1.28
N VAL A 308 -9.33 -1.07 1.67
CA VAL A 308 -10.22 0.11 1.57
C VAL A 308 -9.69 1.26 2.42
N GLY A 309 -9.29 0.98 3.67
CA GLY A 309 -8.70 1.99 4.54
C GLY A 309 -7.40 2.57 3.98
N MET A 310 -6.52 1.74 3.42
CA MET A 310 -5.28 2.22 2.80
C MET A 310 -5.54 3.00 1.51
N ALA A 311 -6.53 2.62 0.70
CA ALA A 311 -6.87 3.38 -0.51
C ALA A 311 -7.38 4.79 -0.14
N ASP A 312 -8.29 4.91 0.81
CA ASP A 312 -8.74 6.19 1.33
C ASP A 312 -7.59 7.00 1.97
N ALA A 313 -6.66 6.33 2.68
CA ALA A 313 -5.46 6.95 3.24
C ALA A 313 -4.59 7.58 2.15
N PHE A 314 -4.40 6.90 1.01
CA PHE A 314 -3.66 7.47 -0.12
C PHE A 314 -4.41 8.61 -0.82
N ILE A 315 -5.73 8.53 -0.95
CA ILE A 315 -6.55 9.64 -1.49
C ILE A 315 -6.41 10.86 -0.59
N SER A 316 -6.55 10.72 0.73
CA SER A 316 -6.41 11.81 1.70
C SER A 316 -4.99 12.37 1.72
N CYS A 317 -3.98 11.50 1.73
CA CYS A 317 -2.57 11.91 1.70
C CYS A 317 -2.24 12.74 0.44
N TRP A 318 -2.63 12.27 -0.74
CA TRP A 318 -2.36 12.95 -2.01
C TRP A 318 -3.14 14.24 -2.17
N ASN A 319 -4.39 14.31 -1.67
CA ASN A 319 -5.13 15.56 -1.60
C ASN A 319 -4.34 16.64 -0.83
N GLU A 320 -3.81 16.29 0.33
CA GLU A 320 -3.06 17.23 1.17
C GLU A 320 -1.68 17.57 0.58
N LYS A 321 -0.97 16.59 -0.01
CA LYS A 321 0.31 16.81 -0.67
C LYS A 321 0.24 17.91 -1.73
N TYR A 322 -0.68 17.80 -2.65
CA TYR A 322 -0.79 18.74 -3.77
C TYR A 322 -1.54 20.02 -3.40
N ARG A 323 -2.30 20.02 -2.31
CA ARG A 323 -2.89 21.25 -1.73
C ARG A 323 -1.83 22.12 -1.07
N ILE A 324 -0.92 21.55 -0.26
CA ILE A 324 0.14 22.29 0.44
C ILE A 324 1.33 22.53 -0.48
N ASN A 325 1.66 21.54 -1.29
CA ASN A 325 2.78 21.56 -2.22
C ASN A 325 4.15 21.86 -1.55
N LEU A 326 4.42 21.25 -0.38
CA LEU A 326 5.59 21.58 0.45
C LEU A 326 6.90 21.05 -0.14
N LEU A 327 7.95 21.89 -0.01
CA LEU A 327 9.32 21.62 -0.44
C LEU A 327 9.94 20.44 0.31
N ARG A 328 10.63 19.54 -0.43
CA ARG A 328 11.33 18.38 0.12
C ARG A 328 12.59 18.74 0.89
N PRO A 329 13.00 17.90 1.88
CA PRO A 329 14.26 18.09 2.61
C PRO A 329 15.47 18.27 1.69
N LEU A 330 15.57 17.50 0.60
CA LEU A 330 16.67 17.60 -0.36
C LEU A 330 16.88 19.04 -0.87
N SER A 331 15.81 19.68 -1.33
CA SER A 331 15.86 21.05 -1.86
C SER A 331 16.10 22.07 -0.76
N TYR A 332 15.39 21.95 0.36
CA TYR A 332 15.52 22.85 1.50
C TYR A 332 16.93 22.83 2.11
N ILE A 333 17.47 21.64 2.40
CA ILE A 333 18.76 21.47 3.07
C ILE A 333 19.88 22.04 2.19
N ARG A 334 19.87 21.74 0.88
CA ARG A 334 20.86 22.25 -0.05
C ARG A 334 20.84 23.77 -0.18
N GLN A 335 19.65 24.36 -0.12
CA GLN A 335 19.48 25.80 -0.37
C GLN A 335 19.64 26.63 0.89
N TYR A 336 19.20 26.17 2.06
CA TYR A 336 19.07 27.00 3.25
C TYR A 336 19.93 26.59 4.45
N ILE A 337 20.55 25.39 4.44
CA ILE A 337 21.43 24.97 5.54
C ILE A 337 22.87 25.12 5.10
N PRO A 338 23.64 26.10 5.68
CA PRO A 338 25.02 26.33 5.29
C PRO A 338 25.88 25.07 5.38
N GLY A 339 26.77 24.89 4.39
CA GLY A 339 27.69 23.75 4.32
C GLY A 339 27.05 22.46 3.77
N ASN A 340 25.77 22.50 3.38
CA ASN A 340 25.04 21.31 2.91
C ASN A 340 24.63 21.34 1.42
N GLN A 341 25.30 22.13 0.59
CA GLN A 341 24.97 22.31 -0.84
C GLN A 341 25.01 20.98 -1.62
N ASN A 342 25.85 20.04 -1.18
CA ASN A 342 26.03 18.72 -1.79
C ASN A 342 25.34 17.59 -0.98
N TRP A 343 24.53 17.95 0.02
CA TRP A 343 23.81 16.96 0.82
C TRP A 343 22.87 16.12 -0.05
N SER A 344 22.75 14.84 0.25
CA SER A 344 21.82 13.92 -0.40
C SER A 344 21.06 13.08 0.63
N SER A 345 19.83 12.77 0.33
CA SER A 345 19.05 11.79 1.11
C SER A 345 19.68 10.39 1.01
N PHE A 346 19.47 9.56 2.03
CA PHE A 346 19.99 8.20 2.07
C PHE A 346 19.24 7.29 1.08
N ILE A 347 17.93 7.50 0.91
CA ILE A 347 17.13 6.83 -0.14
C ILE A 347 16.65 7.87 -1.15
N GLY A 348 16.24 7.42 -2.33
CA GLY A 348 15.79 8.32 -3.41
C GLY A 348 14.61 9.21 -2.99
N THR A 349 14.74 10.53 -3.24
CA THR A 349 13.64 11.48 -3.02
C THR A 349 12.58 11.30 -4.09
N PRO A 350 11.31 10.99 -3.74
CA PRO A 350 10.28 10.73 -4.73
C PRO A 350 9.75 12.02 -5.38
N PRO A 351 9.17 11.92 -6.62
CA PRO A 351 8.77 13.10 -7.42
C PRO A 351 7.36 13.61 -7.06
N PHE A 352 7.16 14.02 -5.81
CA PHE A 352 5.92 14.63 -5.33
C PHE A 352 6.15 15.45 -4.05
N PRO A 353 5.24 16.39 -3.70
CA PRO A 353 5.35 17.24 -2.52
C PRO A 353 5.56 16.47 -1.21
N GLU A 354 6.16 17.16 -0.24
CA GLU A 354 6.64 16.51 0.99
C GLU A 354 5.50 16.07 1.91
N TYR A 355 4.59 16.97 2.31
CA TYR A 355 3.64 16.81 3.40
C TYR A 355 2.28 16.30 2.95
N PRO A 356 1.66 15.34 3.70
CA PRO A 356 2.24 14.51 4.75
C PRO A 356 3.03 13.31 4.19
N SER A 357 3.67 12.52 5.07
CA SER A 357 4.36 11.28 4.68
C SER A 357 3.40 10.19 4.25
N GLY A 358 3.48 9.73 2.98
CA GLY A 358 2.61 8.67 2.46
C GLY A 358 2.76 7.34 3.18
N HIS A 359 3.99 6.94 3.54
CA HIS A 359 4.24 5.75 4.35
C HIS A 359 3.58 5.85 5.72
N SER A 360 3.67 7.02 6.36
CA SER A 360 3.08 7.22 7.69
C SER A 360 1.54 7.18 7.64
N VAL A 361 0.92 7.80 6.63
CA VAL A 361 -0.55 7.78 6.49
C VAL A 361 -1.04 6.35 6.24
N ALA A 362 -0.41 5.62 5.32
CA ALA A 362 -0.75 4.22 5.04
C ALA A 362 -0.54 3.33 6.26
N SER A 363 0.62 3.45 6.93
CA SER A 363 0.96 2.62 8.09
C SER A 363 0.09 2.94 9.31
N GLY A 364 -0.24 4.22 9.52
CA GLY A 364 -1.17 4.62 10.58
C GLY A 364 -2.57 4.04 10.41
N ALA A 365 -3.09 4.03 9.17
CA ALA A 365 -4.36 3.41 8.84
C ALA A 365 -4.30 1.88 9.01
N ALA A 366 -3.29 1.23 8.43
CA ALA A 366 -3.14 -0.22 8.46
C ALA A 366 -2.99 -0.75 9.88
N ALA A 367 -2.12 -0.14 10.68
CA ALA A 367 -1.88 -0.58 12.07
C ALA A 367 -3.12 -0.43 12.96
N ASP A 368 -3.89 0.67 12.80
CA ASP A 368 -5.12 0.85 13.58
C ASP A 368 -6.22 -0.13 13.14
N ILE A 369 -6.35 -0.42 11.83
CA ILE A 369 -7.29 -1.41 11.30
C ILE A 369 -6.94 -2.82 11.80
N LEU A 370 -5.69 -3.26 11.63
CA LEU A 370 -5.24 -4.58 12.08
C LEU A 370 -5.31 -4.70 13.60
N GLY A 371 -4.99 -3.61 14.33
CA GLY A 371 -5.13 -3.53 15.77
C GLY A 371 -6.57 -3.68 16.26
N LYS A 372 -7.57 -3.23 15.50
CA LYS A 372 -9.00 -3.44 15.79
C LYS A 372 -9.46 -4.86 15.47
N ILE A 373 -8.87 -5.51 14.47
CA ILE A 373 -9.20 -6.88 14.10
C ILE A 373 -8.56 -7.89 15.06
N PHE A 374 -7.27 -7.75 15.35
CA PHE A 374 -6.48 -8.76 16.08
C PHE A 374 -6.15 -8.38 17.52
N GLY A 375 -6.34 -7.13 17.89
CA GLY A 375 -5.91 -6.58 19.17
C GLY A 375 -4.66 -5.70 19.05
N LYS A 376 -4.48 -4.78 20.02
CA LYS A 376 -3.43 -3.76 19.97
C LYS A 376 -2.02 -4.32 20.24
N ASN A 377 -1.93 -5.33 21.10
CA ASN A 377 -0.66 -5.89 21.61
C ASN A 377 -0.43 -7.29 21.03
N VAL A 378 -0.36 -7.39 19.71
CA VAL A 378 -0.15 -8.66 19.02
C VAL A 378 1.21 -8.65 18.34
N SER A 379 2.13 -9.49 18.83
CA SER A 379 3.45 -9.66 18.22
C SER A 379 3.39 -10.46 16.93
N PHE A 380 4.24 -10.12 15.98
CA PHE A 380 4.38 -10.86 14.72
C PHE A 380 5.79 -10.74 14.16
N THR A 381 6.13 -11.67 13.28
CA THR A 381 7.36 -11.61 12.48
C THR A 381 6.98 -11.21 11.06
N ASP A 382 7.48 -10.06 10.63
CA ASP A 382 7.34 -9.60 9.27
C ASP A 382 8.45 -10.21 8.39
N ASN A 383 8.05 -11.03 7.45
CA ASN A 383 8.94 -11.67 6.47
C ASN A 383 8.62 -11.25 5.03
N THR A 384 7.86 -10.18 4.84
CA THR A 384 7.34 -9.75 3.53
C THR A 384 8.44 -9.42 2.52
N ASN A 385 9.60 -8.96 2.98
CA ASN A 385 10.71 -8.50 2.15
C ASN A 385 11.92 -9.48 2.12
N ILE A 386 11.78 -10.72 2.61
CA ILE A 386 12.87 -11.72 2.53
C ILE A 386 13.23 -12.07 1.09
N GLY A 387 12.24 -12.08 0.18
CA GLY A 387 12.46 -12.27 -1.26
C GLY A 387 13.30 -11.17 -1.92
N LEU A 388 13.47 -10.02 -1.25
CA LEU A 388 14.34 -8.91 -1.65
C LEU A 388 15.71 -8.97 -0.97
N GLY A 389 16.04 -10.06 -0.26
CA GLY A 389 17.32 -10.27 0.41
C GLY A 389 17.41 -9.71 1.83
N PHE A 390 16.31 -9.22 2.40
CA PHE A 390 16.29 -8.71 3.78
C PHE A 390 16.07 -9.83 4.81
N GLN A 391 16.53 -9.60 6.05
CA GLN A 391 16.23 -10.47 7.18
C GLN A 391 14.85 -10.16 7.75
N PRO A 392 14.08 -11.15 8.24
CA PRO A 392 12.79 -10.92 8.89
C PRO A 392 12.89 -9.93 10.06
N ARG A 393 11.81 -9.18 10.33
CA ARG A 393 11.73 -8.23 11.44
C ARG A 393 10.63 -8.62 12.43
N ASN A 394 10.92 -8.51 13.72
CA ASN A 394 9.98 -8.84 14.78
C ASN A 394 9.38 -7.57 15.37
N PHE A 395 8.06 -7.54 15.50
CA PHE A 395 7.31 -6.44 16.09
C PHE A 395 6.43 -6.94 17.23
N GLN A 396 6.31 -6.13 18.29
CA GLN A 396 5.44 -6.42 19.44
C GLN A 396 4.00 -5.96 19.22
N SER A 397 3.77 -5.10 18.21
CA SER A 397 2.46 -4.59 17.85
C SER A 397 2.47 -4.01 16.43
N PHE A 398 1.30 -3.86 15.82
CA PHE A 398 1.14 -3.15 14.55
C PHE A 398 1.53 -1.66 14.67
N SER A 399 1.27 -1.04 15.83
CA SER A 399 1.69 0.34 16.08
C SER A 399 3.21 0.48 16.06
N GLN A 400 3.96 -0.46 16.66
CA GLN A 400 5.41 -0.44 16.59
C GLN A 400 5.94 -0.54 15.15
N ALA A 401 5.32 -1.39 14.34
CA ALA A 401 5.68 -1.50 12.92
C ALA A 401 5.37 -0.20 12.16
N ALA A 402 4.23 0.43 12.44
CA ALA A 402 3.87 1.70 11.82
C ALA A 402 4.79 2.85 12.25
N ASP A 403 5.19 2.91 13.51
CA ASP A 403 6.14 3.90 14.02
C ASP A 403 7.52 3.71 13.37
N GLU A 404 7.98 2.47 13.20
CA GLU A 404 9.23 2.18 12.50
C GLU A 404 9.15 2.54 11.01
N ALA A 405 8.05 2.21 10.33
CA ALA A 405 7.81 2.59 8.94
C ALA A 405 7.79 4.12 8.76
N ALA A 406 7.19 4.84 9.71
CA ALA A 406 7.17 6.29 9.73
C ALA A 406 8.58 6.87 9.95
N MET A 407 9.31 6.42 10.98
CA MET A 407 10.68 6.86 11.29
C MET A 407 11.68 6.50 10.19
N SER A 408 11.44 5.43 9.43
CA SER A 408 12.27 5.06 8.29
C SER A 408 12.40 6.21 7.26
N ARG A 409 11.40 7.08 7.18
CA ARG A 409 11.40 8.23 6.26
C ARG A 409 12.31 9.36 6.70
N LEU A 410 12.45 9.57 8.03
CA LEU A 410 13.46 10.48 8.60
C LEU A 410 14.87 9.94 8.33
N TYR A 411 15.09 8.65 8.62
CA TYR A 411 16.37 7.99 8.34
C TYR A 411 16.69 7.98 6.85
N GLY A 412 15.68 7.82 6.01
CA GLY A 412 15.79 7.94 4.56
C GLY A 412 16.14 9.34 4.06
N GLY A 413 15.94 10.37 4.90
CA GLY A 413 16.25 11.76 4.56
C GLY A 413 15.23 12.44 3.63
N ILE A 414 14.00 11.93 3.57
CA ILE A 414 13.02 12.38 2.57
C ILE A 414 11.76 13.02 3.16
N HIS A 415 11.60 13.03 4.49
CA HIS A 415 10.49 13.65 5.20
C HIS A 415 10.94 14.37 6.46
N TYR A 416 10.24 15.46 6.80
CA TYR A 416 10.37 16.14 8.08
C TYR A 416 9.57 15.38 9.16
N ARG A 417 9.95 15.62 10.43
CA ARG A 417 9.31 14.95 11.58
C ARG A 417 7.81 15.22 11.64
N GLU A 418 7.37 16.45 11.47
CA GLU A 418 5.94 16.78 11.49
C GLU A 418 5.12 16.02 10.45
N ALA A 419 5.65 15.86 9.23
CA ALA A 419 4.99 15.10 8.17
C ALA A 419 4.86 13.61 8.51
N ILE A 420 5.82 13.08 9.24
CA ILE A 420 5.85 11.70 9.72
C ILE A 420 4.77 11.49 10.80
N GLU A 421 4.77 12.32 11.83
CA GLU A 421 3.88 12.20 12.99
C GLU A 421 2.42 12.51 12.63
N ASN A 422 2.20 13.58 11.87
CA ASN A 422 0.86 13.93 11.41
C ASN A 422 0.33 12.93 10.37
N GLY A 423 1.22 12.31 9.59
CA GLY A 423 0.84 11.22 8.70
C GLY A 423 0.25 10.02 9.44
N LEU A 424 0.88 9.56 10.53
CA LEU A 424 0.33 8.49 11.37
C LEU A 424 -1.06 8.84 11.91
N LYS A 425 -1.23 10.06 12.43
CA LYS A 425 -2.52 10.55 12.94
C LYS A 425 -3.58 10.60 11.85
N GLN A 426 -3.23 11.09 10.65
CA GLN A 426 -4.15 11.14 9.50
C GLN A 426 -4.61 9.73 9.11
N GLY A 427 -3.73 8.75 9.07
CA GLY A 427 -4.09 7.36 8.84
C GLY A 427 -5.05 6.80 9.88
N GLN A 428 -4.84 7.11 11.15
CA GLN A 428 -5.75 6.72 12.24
C GLN A 428 -7.14 7.35 12.09
N GLU A 429 -7.25 8.61 11.66
CA GLU A 429 -8.55 9.25 11.39
C GLU A 429 -9.26 8.60 10.20
N VAL A 430 -8.52 8.19 9.15
CA VAL A 430 -9.09 7.39 8.05
C VAL A 430 -9.65 6.07 8.55
N SER A 431 -8.90 5.33 9.38
CA SER A 431 -9.39 4.10 9.99
C SER A 431 -10.65 4.30 10.83
N LYS A 432 -10.69 5.35 11.66
CA LYS A 432 -11.90 5.68 12.44
C LYS A 432 -13.10 5.91 11.51
N THR A 433 -12.91 6.67 10.44
CA THR A 433 -13.95 6.96 9.45
C THR A 433 -14.45 5.70 8.77
N LEU A 434 -13.54 4.79 8.39
CA LEU A 434 -13.90 3.48 7.82
C LEU A 434 -14.87 2.72 8.72
N PHE A 435 -14.54 2.53 10.02
CA PHE A 435 -15.38 1.78 10.96
C PHE A 435 -16.69 2.48 11.33
N LEU A 436 -16.75 3.82 11.22
CA LEU A 436 -17.98 4.57 11.38
C LEU A 436 -18.92 4.40 10.20
N LYS A 437 -18.39 4.38 8.98
CA LYS A 437 -19.18 4.45 7.73
C LYS A 437 -19.50 3.08 7.14
N LEU A 438 -18.57 2.13 7.16
CA LEU A 438 -18.76 0.81 6.58
C LEU A 438 -19.06 -0.23 7.68
N LYS A 439 -20.15 -0.97 7.50
CA LYS A 439 -20.59 -2.02 8.41
C LYS A 439 -20.39 -3.38 7.74
N PHE A 440 -19.43 -4.12 8.24
CA PHE A 440 -19.14 -5.49 7.78
C PHE A 440 -19.96 -6.54 8.53
N LYS A 441 -20.44 -6.22 9.72
CA LYS A 441 -21.38 -7.01 10.55
C LYS A 441 -22.55 -6.16 10.99
#